data_68937de61ed47af4a31d4f685c3be5c0
#
_entry.id   68937de61ed47af4a31d4f685c3be5c0
#
_cell.length_a   1.000
_cell.length_b   1.000
_cell.length_c   1.000
_cell.angle_alpha   90.00
_cell.angle_beta   90.00
_cell.angle_gamma   90.00
#
_symmetry.space_group_name_H-M   'P 1'
#
loop_
_entity.id
_entity.type
_entity.pdbx_description
1 polymer ?
#
loop_
_entity_poly.entity_id
_entity_poly.type
_entity_poly.pdbx_seq_one_letter_code
_entity_poly.pdbx_strand_id
1 'polypeptide(L)' 'MKIEALAKLLASAPEELRIVWVLREVDDMSYEEISQTLNLTESTVRGRLARARSLVMRHMKEWE' A
#
# COMPACT_ATOMS: atom_id res chain seq x y z
N MET A 1 20.15 -0.19 -4.74
CA MET A 1 18.93 -0.94 -4.69
C MET A 1 17.76 -0.04 -4.33
N LYS A 2 16.60 -0.46 -4.65
CA LYS A 2 15.38 0.36 -4.64
C LYS A 2 14.66 0.46 -3.31
N ILE A 3 15.20 -0.15 -2.23
CA ILE A 3 14.53 -0.09 -0.92
C ILE A 3 14.42 1.34 -0.42
N GLU A 4 15.47 2.12 -0.58
CA GLU A 4 15.43 3.52 -0.14
C GLU A 4 14.43 4.33 -0.97
N ALA A 5 14.38 4.08 -2.27
CA ALA A 5 13.42 4.76 -3.14
C ALA A 5 12.00 4.35 -2.79
N LEU A 6 11.78 3.07 -2.49
CA LEU A 6 10.46 2.59 -2.08
C LEU A 6 10.03 3.23 -0.76
N ALA A 7 10.95 3.31 0.20
CA ALA A 7 10.66 3.93 1.50
C ALA A 7 10.27 5.39 1.33
N LYS A 8 10.98 6.13 0.47
CA LYS A 8 10.66 7.52 0.19
C LYS A 8 9.30 7.66 -0.48
N LEU A 9 9.01 6.77 -1.43
CA LEU A 9 7.73 6.77 -2.13
C LEU A 9 6.59 6.55 -1.16
N LEU A 10 6.71 5.56 -0.29
CA LEU A 10 5.68 5.26 0.69
C LEU A 10 5.52 6.40 1.69
N ALA A 11 6.62 7.03 2.09
CA ALA A 11 6.56 8.16 3.02
C ALA A 11 5.84 9.34 2.41
N SER A 12 5.92 9.53 1.11
CA SER A 12 5.26 10.64 0.42
C SER A 12 3.84 10.31 -0.03
N ALA A 13 3.45 9.05 0.03
CA ALA A 13 2.11 8.63 -0.39
C ALA A 13 1.06 9.08 0.64
N PRO A 14 -0.20 9.22 0.22
CA PRO A 14 -1.27 9.47 1.17
C PRO A 14 -1.26 8.41 2.27
N GLU A 15 -1.48 8.83 3.50
CA GLU A 15 -1.38 7.95 4.65
C GLU A 15 -2.29 6.73 4.53
N GLU A 16 -3.51 6.92 4.06
CA GLU A 16 -4.46 5.82 3.94
C GLU A 16 -3.99 4.75 2.95
N LEU A 17 -3.24 5.12 1.92
CA LEU A 17 -2.69 4.16 0.96
C LEU A 17 -1.46 3.46 1.54
N ARG A 18 -0.62 4.22 2.24
CA ARG A 18 0.58 3.67 2.87
C ARG A 18 0.21 2.61 3.91
N ILE A 19 -0.77 2.90 4.74
CA ILE A 19 -1.17 2.00 5.82
C ILE A 19 -1.66 0.66 5.26
N VAL A 20 -2.57 0.67 4.30
CA VAL A 20 -3.10 -0.60 3.77
C VAL A 20 -2.01 -1.37 3.03
N TRP A 21 -1.11 -0.66 2.35
CA TRP A 21 -0.02 -1.31 1.62
C TRP A 21 0.91 -2.05 2.60
N VAL A 22 1.29 -1.38 3.69
CA VAL A 22 2.18 -1.98 4.68
C VAL A 22 1.50 -3.18 5.35
N LEU A 23 0.24 -3.04 5.76
CA LEU A 23 -0.46 -4.14 6.41
C LEU A 23 -0.58 -5.35 5.49
N ARG A 24 -0.76 -5.14 4.21
CA ARG A 24 -0.93 -6.24 3.26
C ARG A 24 0.42 -6.83 2.82
N GLU A 25 1.38 -6.00 2.43
CA GLU A 25 2.60 -6.46 1.79
C GLU A 25 3.71 -6.79 2.81
N VAL A 26 3.72 -6.14 3.94
CA VAL A 26 4.75 -6.37 4.97
C VAL A 26 4.21 -7.30 6.05
N ASP A 27 3.02 -7.02 6.57
CA ASP A 27 2.44 -7.80 7.67
C ASP A 27 1.62 -9.00 7.19
N ASP A 28 1.43 -9.12 5.89
CA ASP A 28 0.74 -10.26 5.26
C ASP A 28 -0.67 -10.48 5.80
N MET A 29 -1.37 -9.41 6.12
CA MET A 29 -2.73 -9.49 6.62
C MET A 29 -3.72 -9.71 5.48
N SER A 30 -4.79 -10.45 5.77
CA SER A 30 -5.87 -10.64 4.80
C SER A 30 -6.67 -9.33 4.67
N TYR A 31 -7.45 -9.22 3.59
CA TYR A 31 -8.32 -8.07 3.41
C TYR A 31 -9.32 -7.93 4.55
N GLU A 32 -9.84 -9.06 5.03
CA GLU A 32 -10.77 -9.06 6.16
C GLU A 32 -10.09 -8.53 7.42
N GLU A 33 -8.89 -8.98 7.69
CA GLU A 33 -8.14 -8.53 8.86
C GLU A 33 -7.85 -7.04 8.79
N ILE A 34 -7.45 -6.56 7.61
CA ILE A 34 -7.19 -5.14 7.43
C ILE A 34 -8.46 -4.32 7.63
N SER A 35 -9.58 -4.80 7.07
CA SER A 35 -10.85 -4.10 7.20
C SER A 35 -11.27 -3.99 8.66
N GLN A 36 -11.09 -5.05 9.43
CA GLN A 36 -11.42 -5.04 10.86
C GLN A 36 -10.48 -4.14 11.65
N THR A 37 -9.18 -4.22 11.35
CA THR A 37 -8.18 -3.42 12.05
C THR A 37 -8.39 -1.93 11.84
N LEU A 38 -8.73 -1.53 10.62
CA LEU A 38 -8.90 -0.12 10.26
C LEU A 38 -10.33 0.35 10.32
N ASN A 39 -11.26 -0.55 10.65
CA ASN A 39 -12.70 -0.25 10.69
C ASN A 39 -13.20 0.28 9.35
N LEU A 40 -12.84 -0.43 8.28
CA LEU A 40 -13.23 -0.11 6.91
C LEU A 40 -13.95 -1.30 6.30
N THR A 41 -14.65 -1.07 5.19
CA THR A 41 -15.18 -2.19 4.41
C THR A 41 -14.05 -2.82 3.61
N GLU A 42 -14.22 -4.11 3.25
CA GLU A 42 -13.23 -4.77 2.40
C GLU A 42 -13.13 -4.11 1.04
N SER A 43 -14.25 -3.61 0.52
CA SER A 43 -14.27 -2.89 -0.75
C SER A 43 -13.36 -1.66 -0.68
N THR A 44 -13.42 -0.90 0.40
CA THR A 44 -12.55 0.26 0.59
C THR A 44 -11.09 -0.17 0.68
N VAL A 45 -10.81 -1.26 1.41
CA VAL A 45 -9.44 -1.79 1.51
C VAL A 45 -8.90 -2.16 0.12
N ARG A 46 -9.70 -2.87 -0.67
CA ARG A 46 -9.30 -3.26 -2.03
C ARG A 46 -9.01 -2.05 -2.91
N GLY A 47 -9.89 -1.04 -2.82
CA GLY A 47 -9.69 0.17 -3.61
C GLY A 47 -8.43 0.91 -3.25
N ARG A 48 -8.15 1.02 -1.95
CA ARG A 48 -6.93 1.68 -1.47
C ARG A 48 -5.69 0.90 -1.86
N LEU A 49 -5.75 -0.43 -1.76
CA LEU A 49 -4.61 -1.28 -2.17
C LEU A 49 -4.35 -1.16 -3.66
N ALA A 50 -5.40 -1.13 -4.48
CA ALA A 50 -5.23 -0.98 -5.92
C ALA A 50 -4.52 0.34 -6.26
N ARG A 51 -4.91 1.42 -5.59
CA ARG A 51 -4.25 2.71 -5.80
C ARG A 51 -2.81 2.70 -5.31
N ALA A 52 -2.57 2.09 -4.15
CA ALA A 52 -1.22 2.00 -3.60
C ALA A 52 -0.31 1.20 -4.53
N ARG A 53 -0.81 0.07 -5.05
CA ARG A 53 -0.04 -0.74 -5.99
C ARG A 53 0.26 0.00 -7.28
N SER A 54 -0.72 0.74 -7.80
CA SER A 54 -0.51 1.54 -9.00
C SER A 54 0.58 2.58 -8.78
N LEU A 55 0.58 3.21 -7.63
CA LEU A 55 1.60 4.21 -7.28
C LEU A 55 2.98 3.57 -7.25
N VAL A 56 3.10 2.42 -6.58
CA VAL A 56 4.39 1.71 -6.48
C VAL A 56 4.85 1.25 -7.87
N MET A 57 3.96 0.65 -8.64
CA MET A 57 4.31 0.13 -9.97
C MET A 57 4.73 1.24 -10.93
N ARG A 58 4.08 2.38 -10.85
CA ARG A 58 4.43 3.52 -11.70
C ARG A 58 5.86 3.96 -11.46
N HIS A 59 6.26 4.01 -10.21
CA HIS A 59 7.62 4.43 -9.86
C HIS A 59 8.65 3.35 -10.16
N MET A 60 8.24 2.08 -10.09
CA MET A 60 9.16 0.99 -10.43
C MET A 60 9.62 1.05 -11.87
N LYS A 61 8.74 1.50 -12.77
CA LYS A 61 9.11 1.65 -14.18
C LYS A 61 10.21 2.70 -14.38
N GLU A 62 10.21 3.72 -13.54
CA GLU A 62 11.21 4.77 -13.63
C GLU A 62 12.59 4.29 -13.18
N TRP A 63 12.63 3.20 -12.43
CA TRP A 63 13.88 2.66 -11.91
C TRP A 63 14.54 1.68 -12.87
N GLU A 64 13.86 1.29 -13.91
CA GLU A 64 14.41 0.42 -14.93
C GLU A 64 15.19 1.27 -15.96
#